data_ebd77406b2bc4456e199216836bff02c
#
_entry.id   ebd77406b2bc4456e199216836bff02c
#
_cell.length_a   1.000
_cell.length_b   1.000
_cell.length_c   1.000
_cell.angle_alpha   90.00
_cell.angle_beta   90.00
_cell.angle_gamma   90.00
#
_symmetry.space_group_name_H-M   'P 1'
#
loop_
_entity.id
_entity.type
_entity.pdbx_description
1 polymer ?
#
loop_
_entity_poly.entity_id
_entity_poly.type
_entity_poly.pdbx_seq_one_letter_code
_entity_poly.pdbx_strand_id
1 'polypeptide(L)'
;MQTQFITSVANDDDEVASIPLLDVIASAGPGIENPFPLAIDHLPFPKRWLEELGLQERHARFLGARGDSMEPTILDGAICLADIRFQVPRIDGVYALIDGNDVRIKRIARGWEGKIVLISDNERYESETLAAPEAEALRIAGKIVWAGGKI
;
A
#
# COMPACT_ATOMS: atom_id res chain seq x y z
N MET A 1 -5.32 9.39 40.27
CA MET A 1 -4.48 8.22 40.02
C MET A 1 -4.40 7.77 38.58
N GLN A 2 -5.40 8.06 37.76
CA GLN A 2 -5.40 7.67 36.34
C GLN A 2 -5.13 8.81 35.37
N THR A 3 -4.88 10.01 35.86
CA THR A 3 -4.59 11.18 35.03
C THR A 3 -3.20 11.16 34.40
N GLN A 4 -2.32 10.24 34.81
CA GLN A 4 -0.97 10.12 34.27
C GLN A 4 -0.93 9.62 32.82
N PHE A 5 -1.93 8.84 32.41
CA PHE A 5 -2.01 8.34 31.03
C PHE A 5 -2.35 9.44 30.03
N ILE A 6 -3.12 10.42 30.45
CA ILE A 6 -3.57 11.51 29.57
C ILE A 6 -2.45 12.54 29.38
N THR A 7 -1.61 12.74 30.39
CA THR A 7 -0.56 13.75 30.34
C THR A 7 0.65 13.33 29.49
N SER A 8 0.91 12.03 29.34
CA SER A 8 2.05 11.55 28.57
C SER A 8 1.81 11.50 27.06
N VAL A 9 0.54 11.56 26.64
CA VAL A 9 0.18 11.48 25.23
C VAL A 9 0.10 12.87 24.58
N ALA A 10 -0.12 13.91 25.37
CA ALA A 10 -0.46 15.23 24.86
C ALA A 10 0.70 16.10 24.38
N ASN A 11 1.96 15.70 24.60
CA ASN A 11 3.08 16.62 24.46
C ASN A 11 4.24 16.12 23.58
N ASP A 12 4.04 15.07 22.81
CA ASP A 12 5.15 14.52 22.03
C ASP A 12 4.82 14.57 20.53
N ASP A 13 5.06 15.73 19.92
CA ASP A 13 4.95 15.93 18.48
C ASP A 13 5.89 15.00 17.70
N ASP A 14 6.90 14.42 18.37
CA ASP A 14 7.83 13.47 17.80
C ASP A 14 7.26 12.05 17.69
N GLU A 15 6.12 11.75 18.33
CA GLU A 15 5.50 10.43 18.33
C GLU A 15 4.61 10.16 17.11
N VAL A 16 4.26 11.18 16.36
CA VAL A 16 3.37 11.09 15.22
C VAL A 16 4.08 11.53 13.95
N ALA A 17 4.08 10.65 12.96
CA ALA A 17 4.56 10.97 11.62
C ALA A 17 3.42 11.56 10.78
N SER A 18 3.77 12.38 9.80
CA SER A 18 2.85 12.92 8.81
C SER A 18 3.11 12.23 7.48
N ILE A 19 2.20 11.35 7.07
CA ILE A 19 2.38 10.50 5.90
C ILE A 19 1.54 11.02 4.74
N PRO A 20 2.13 11.23 3.55
CA PRO A 20 1.37 11.65 2.38
C PRO A 20 0.29 10.64 1.98
N LEU A 21 -0.93 11.13 1.74
CA LEU A 21 -2.00 10.37 1.10
C LEU A 21 -1.99 10.69 -0.38
N LEU A 22 -1.84 9.66 -1.21
CA LEU A 22 -1.72 9.81 -2.64
C LEU A 22 -3.08 9.74 -3.33
N ASP A 23 -3.28 10.63 -4.30
CA ASP A 23 -4.44 10.55 -5.20
C ASP A 23 -4.12 9.64 -6.38
N VAL A 24 -4.36 8.36 -6.18
CA VAL A 24 -4.08 7.33 -7.18
C VAL A 24 -4.97 7.50 -8.41
N ILE A 25 -6.18 7.98 -8.24
CA ILE A 25 -7.17 8.13 -9.33
C ILE A 25 -6.79 9.30 -10.23
N ALA A 26 -6.47 10.45 -9.64
CA ALA A 26 -6.10 11.64 -10.40
C ALA A 26 -4.76 11.46 -11.14
N SER A 27 -3.86 10.67 -10.57
CA SER A 27 -2.54 10.42 -11.14
C SER A 27 -2.55 9.34 -12.23
N ALA A 28 -3.60 8.54 -12.30
CA ALA A 28 -3.78 7.51 -13.32
C ALA A 28 -4.41 8.06 -14.60
N GLY A 29 -4.67 9.37 -14.71
CA GLY A 29 -5.23 9.99 -15.90
C GLY A 29 -4.31 9.92 -17.12
N PRO A 30 -4.85 9.95 -18.34
CA PRO A 30 -4.06 9.89 -19.56
C PRO A 30 -3.11 11.08 -19.70
N GLY A 31 -1.87 10.82 -20.08
CA GLY A 31 -0.85 11.83 -20.32
C GLY A 31 0.04 12.20 -19.14
N ILE A 32 -0.12 11.55 -18.00
CA ILE A 32 0.77 11.76 -16.85
C ILE A 32 1.89 10.71 -16.89
N GLU A 33 3.10 11.17 -17.19
CA GLU A 33 4.30 10.31 -17.19
C GLU A 33 4.87 10.07 -15.79
N ASN A 34 4.32 10.72 -14.77
CA ASN A 34 4.82 10.58 -13.42
C ASN A 34 4.32 9.28 -12.78
N PRO A 35 5.22 8.31 -12.47
CA PRO A 35 4.82 7.05 -11.85
C PRO A 35 4.38 7.21 -10.39
N PHE A 36 4.57 8.40 -9.80
CA PHE A 36 4.19 8.67 -8.42
C PHE A 36 2.95 9.55 -8.37
N PRO A 37 1.84 9.05 -7.79
CA PRO A 37 0.66 9.86 -7.55
C PRO A 37 0.97 11.10 -6.73
N LEU A 38 0.25 12.18 -7.00
CA LEU A 38 0.39 13.41 -6.22
C LEU A 38 -0.22 13.21 -4.84
N ALA A 39 0.45 13.80 -3.84
CA ALA A 39 -0.09 13.84 -2.49
C ALA A 39 -1.25 14.85 -2.45
N ILE A 40 -2.41 14.41 -1.97
CA ILE A 40 -3.59 15.26 -1.80
C ILE A 40 -3.81 15.66 -0.35
N ASP A 41 -3.19 14.97 0.56
CA ASP A 41 -3.32 15.20 2.00
C ASP A 41 -2.15 14.55 2.73
N HIS A 42 -2.08 14.77 4.03
CA HIS A 42 -1.13 14.14 4.93
C HIS A 42 -1.91 13.61 6.13
N LEU A 43 -1.70 12.35 6.46
CA LEU A 43 -2.38 11.69 7.58
C LEU A 43 -1.39 11.39 8.70
N PRO A 44 -1.79 11.60 9.95
CA PRO A 44 -0.96 11.23 11.10
C PRO A 44 -0.91 9.71 11.26
N PHE A 45 0.27 9.20 11.62
CA PHE A 45 0.46 7.78 11.92
C PHE A 45 1.50 7.65 13.03
N PRO A 46 1.28 6.82 14.07
CA PRO A 46 2.22 6.71 15.16
C PRO A 46 3.60 6.23 14.69
N LYS A 47 4.64 6.94 15.06
CA LYS A 47 6.03 6.58 14.70
C LYS A 47 6.42 5.19 15.21
N ARG A 48 5.97 4.80 16.40
CA ARG A 48 6.24 3.47 16.95
C ARG A 48 5.65 2.35 16.09
N TRP A 49 4.51 2.60 15.42
CA TRP A 49 3.92 1.62 14.50
C TRP A 49 4.74 1.51 13.22
N LEU A 50 5.28 2.63 12.75
CA LEU A 50 6.22 2.61 11.63
C LEU A 50 7.46 1.78 11.97
N GLU A 51 7.99 1.95 13.17
CA GLU A 51 9.14 1.16 13.65
C GLU A 51 8.83 -0.33 13.71
N GLU A 52 7.66 -0.71 14.22
CA GLU A 52 7.20 -2.10 14.23
C GLU A 52 7.09 -2.70 12.83
N LEU A 53 6.71 -1.87 11.85
CA LEU A 53 6.62 -2.27 10.45
C LEU A 53 7.97 -2.25 9.73
N GLY A 54 9.01 -1.76 10.38
CA GLY A 54 10.32 -1.57 9.74
C GLY A 54 10.31 -0.50 8.66
N LEU A 55 9.45 0.49 8.78
CA LEU A 55 9.19 1.50 7.75
C LEU A 55 9.59 2.89 8.24
N GLN A 56 10.43 3.55 7.47
CA GLN A 56 10.77 4.95 7.71
C GLN A 56 9.73 5.88 7.11
N GLU A 57 9.46 7.01 7.78
CA GLU A 57 8.47 8.00 7.33
C GLU A 57 8.65 8.42 5.87
N ARG A 58 9.90 8.65 5.45
CA ARG A 58 10.20 9.07 4.08
C ARG A 58 9.82 8.04 3.00
N HIS A 59 9.69 6.77 3.38
CA HIS A 59 9.32 5.69 2.46
C HIS A 59 7.86 5.28 2.57
N ALA A 60 7.10 5.92 3.46
CA ALA A 60 5.71 5.60 3.71
C ALA A 60 4.78 6.46 2.86
N ARG A 61 3.76 5.83 2.29
CA ARG A 61 2.69 6.53 1.56
C ARG A 61 1.36 5.85 1.85
N PHE A 62 0.32 6.65 2.02
CA PHE A 62 -1.04 6.15 2.08
C PHE A 62 -1.69 6.17 0.72
N LEU A 63 -2.55 5.21 0.48
CA LEU A 63 -3.44 5.16 -0.68
C LEU A 63 -4.74 4.46 -0.31
N GLY A 64 -5.82 4.83 -1.00
CA GLY A 64 -7.14 4.22 -0.79
C GLY A 64 -7.26 2.90 -1.55
N ALA A 65 -7.85 1.90 -0.90
CA ALA A 65 -8.24 0.66 -1.56
C ALA A 65 -9.66 0.79 -2.13
N ARG A 66 -9.86 0.26 -3.32
CA ARG A 66 -11.16 0.27 -3.98
C ARG A 66 -11.51 -1.14 -4.44
N GLY A 67 -12.78 -1.50 -4.28
CA GLY A 67 -13.29 -2.80 -4.64
C GLY A 67 -13.07 -3.86 -3.55
N ASP A 68 -13.60 -5.05 -3.79
CA ASP A 68 -13.66 -6.13 -2.82
C ASP A 68 -12.68 -7.28 -3.10
N SER A 69 -11.79 -7.11 -4.09
CA SER A 69 -10.92 -8.20 -4.54
C SER A 69 -9.95 -8.70 -3.47
N MET A 70 -9.63 -7.87 -2.48
CA MET A 70 -8.71 -8.23 -1.40
C MET A 70 -9.41 -8.52 -0.07
N GLU A 71 -10.74 -8.55 -0.06
CA GLU A 71 -11.49 -8.94 1.14
C GLU A 71 -11.31 -10.44 1.43
N PRO A 72 -11.18 -10.83 2.70
CA PRO A 72 -11.32 -10.03 3.92
C PRO A 72 -10.06 -9.33 4.41
N THR A 73 -8.94 -9.45 3.72
CA THR A 73 -7.65 -8.89 4.18
C THR A 73 -7.67 -7.36 4.14
N ILE A 74 -8.15 -6.79 3.04
CA ILE A 74 -8.30 -5.35 2.86
C ILE A 74 -9.72 -5.09 2.37
N LEU A 75 -10.48 -4.34 3.15
CA LEU A 75 -11.86 -4.03 2.80
C LEU A 75 -11.95 -2.91 1.76
N ASP A 76 -13.02 -2.90 1.00
CA ASP A 76 -13.34 -1.78 0.11
C ASP A 76 -13.41 -0.47 0.91
N GLY A 77 -12.73 0.56 0.43
CA GLY A 77 -12.66 1.86 1.10
C GLY A 77 -11.60 1.97 2.20
N ALA A 78 -10.82 0.92 2.45
CA ALA A 78 -9.74 0.97 3.42
C ALA A 78 -8.63 1.93 2.98
N ILE A 79 -7.90 2.45 3.95
CA ILE A 79 -6.65 3.19 3.74
C ILE A 79 -5.50 2.22 3.89
N CYS A 80 -4.63 2.16 2.91
CA CYS A 80 -3.47 1.27 2.90
C CYS A 80 -2.19 2.06 3.07
N LEU A 81 -1.27 1.54 3.87
CA LEU A 81 0.08 2.08 4.03
C LEU A 81 1.04 1.27 3.17
N ALA A 82 1.71 1.95 2.26
CA ALA A 82 2.66 1.35 1.33
C ALA A 82 4.09 1.74 1.66
N ASP A 83 4.98 0.78 1.53
CA ASP A 83 6.43 0.98 1.55
C ASP A 83 6.92 1.10 0.11
N ILE A 84 7.29 2.32 -0.30
CA ILE A 84 7.69 2.61 -1.67
C ILE A 84 9.08 2.14 -2.05
N ARG A 85 9.84 1.57 -1.11
CA ARG A 85 11.13 0.92 -1.44
C ARG A 85 10.94 -0.35 -2.24
N PHE A 86 9.78 -1.00 -2.10
CA PHE A 86 9.47 -2.26 -2.76
C PHE A 86 8.78 -2.01 -4.10
N GLN A 87 9.57 -1.69 -5.12
CA GLN A 87 9.08 -1.50 -6.49
C GLN A 87 9.35 -2.73 -7.38
N VAL A 88 10.00 -3.73 -6.83
CA VAL A 88 10.23 -5.04 -7.46
C VAL A 88 9.79 -6.12 -6.47
N PRO A 89 9.00 -7.11 -6.88
CA PRO A 89 8.45 -8.10 -5.96
C PRO A 89 9.49 -9.17 -5.61
N ARG A 90 10.48 -8.81 -4.81
CA ARG A 90 11.54 -9.74 -4.37
C ARG A 90 11.08 -10.71 -3.32
N ILE A 91 10.03 -10.35 -2.59
CA ILE A 91 9.43 -11.19 -1.55
C ILE A 91 7.93 -11.29 -1.79
N ASP A 92 7.34 -12.39 -1.39
CA ASP A 92 5.91 -12.56 -1.46
C ASP A 92 5.21 -11.58 -0.49
N GLY A 93 4.08 -11.06 -0.89
CA GLY A 93 3.33 -10.08 -0.11
C GLY A 93 2.24 -9.41 -0.90
N VAL A 94 1.64 -8.38 -0.31
CA VAL A 94 0.59 -7.58 -0.93
C VAL A 94 1.22 -6.32 -1.51
N TYR A 95 0.88 -6.00 -2.76
CA TYR A 95 1.47 -4.90 -3.50
C TYR A 95 0.41 -4.04 -4.17
N ALA A 96 0.71 -2.75 -4.27
CA ALA A 96 -0.04 -1.83 -5.12
C ALA A 96 0.58 -1.84 -6.53
N LEU A 97 -0.20 -2.24 -7.52
CA LEU A 97 0.20 -2.39 -8.91
C LEU A 97 -0.37 -1.26 -9.74
N ILE A 98 0.43 -0.70 -10.63
CA ILE A 98 -0.01 0.31 -11.58
C ILE A 98 -0.41 -0.42 -12.87
N ASP A 99 -1.69 -0.39 -13.21
CA ASP A 99 -2.26 -1.02 -14.39
C ASP A 99 -2.88 0.06 -15.27
N GLY A 100 -2.08 0.55 -16.22
CA GLY A 100 -2.49 1.65 -17.09
C GLY A 100 -2.86 2.89 -16.29
N ASN A 101 -4.16 3.22 -16.25
CA ASN A 101 -4.71 4.38 -15.56
C ASN A 101 -5.31 4.02 -14.18
N ASP A 102 -5.04 2.84 -13.67
CA ASP A 102 -5.62 2.37 -12.41
C ASP A 102 -4.54 1.80 -11.49
N VAL A 103 -4.88 1.67 -10.22
CA VAL A 103 -4.05 0.98 -9.25
C VAL A 103 -4.83 -0.20 -8.70
N ARG A 104 -4.21 -1.37 -8.81
CA ARG A 104 -4.77 -2.63 -8.31
C ARG A 104 -3.95 -3.11 -7.13
N ILE A 105 -4.61 -3.56 -6.09
CA ILE A 105 -3.94 -4.20 -4.96
C ILE A 105 -4.12 -5.71 -5.10
N LYS A 106 -2.99 -6.43 -5.12
CA LYS A 106 -2.97 -7.88 -5.27
C LYS A 106 -1.88 -8.47 -4.39
N ARG A 107 -2.10 -9.71 -4.02
CA ARG A 107 -1.03 -10.52 -3.42
C ARG A 107 -0.15 -11.05 -4.55
N ILE A 108 1.15 -10.95 -4.37
CA ILE A 108 2.13 -11.49 -5.31
C ILE A 108 2.79 -12.70 -4.69
N ALA A 109 2.78 -13.80 -5.41
CA ALA A 109 3.59 -14.98 -5.12
C ALA A 109 4.55 -15.20 -6.30
N ARG A 110 5.81 -15.46 -6.00
CA ARG A 110 6.81 -15.77 -7.03
C ARG A 110 6.78 -17.26 -7.34
N GLY A 111 6.78 -17.57 -8.63
CA GLY A 111 6.84 -18.92 -9.13
C GLY A 111 8.20 -19.27 -9.72
N TRP A 112 8.25 -20.37 -10.44
CA TRP A 112 9.44 -20.85 -11.13
C TRP A 112 9.71 -20.04 -12.41
N GLU A 113 10.96 -19.96 -12.81
CA GLU A 113 11.39 -19.39 -14.09
C GLU A 113 10.98 -17.92 -14.28
N GLY A 114 10.98 -17.13 -13.19
CA GLY A 114 10.62 -15.72 -13.24
C GLY A 114 9.12 -15.45 -13.35
N LYS A 115 8.27 -16.46 -13.21
CA LYS A 115 6.82 -16.30 -13.19
C LYS A 115 6.36 -15.62 -11.91
N ILE A 116 5.28 -14.87 -12.02
CA ILE A 116 4.59 -14.23 -10.90
C ILE A 116 3.13 -14.62 -10.96
N VAL A 117 2.56 -14.91 -9.78
CA VAL A 117 1.13 -15.14 -9.64
C VAL A 117 0.52 -13.94 -8.90
N LEU A 118 -0.45 -13.29 -9.53
CA LEU A 118 -1.24 -12.23 -8.94
C LEU A 118 -2.49 -12.85 -8.33
N ILE A 119 -2.66 -12.69 -7.03
CA ILE A 119 -3.71 -13.35 -6.27
C ILE A 119 -4.61 -12.29 -5.63
N SER A 120 -5.92 -12.45 -5.82
CA SER A 120 -6.93 -11.75 -5.04
C SER A 120 -7.23 -12.56 -3.78
N ASP A 121 -7.15 -11.94 -2.60
CA ASP A 121 -7.45 -12.65 -1.35
C ASP A 121 -8.93 -13.07 -1.26
N ASN A 122 -9.81 -12.38 -2.00
CA ASN A 122 -11.20 -12.77 -2.16
C ASN A 122 -11.29 -13.95 -3.14
N GLU A 123 -11.77 -15.08 -2.65
CA GLU A 123 -11.87 -16.33 -3.42
C GLU A 123 -12.79 -16.27 -4.64
N ARG A 124 -13.63 -15.24 -4.73
CA ARG A 124 -14.50 -15.03 -5.91
C ARG A 124 -13.71 -14.65 -7.16
N TYR A 125 -12.49 -14.20 -6.99
CA TYR A 125 -11.63 -13.76 -8.09
C TYR A 125 -10.57 -14.80 -8.37
N GLU A 126 -10.36 -15.09 -9.64
CA GLU A 126 -9.31 -16.01 -10.07
C GLU A 126 -7.94 -15.35 -10.00
N SER A 127 -6.92 -16.14 -9.72
CA SER A 127 -5.53 -15.70 -9.81
C SER A 127 -5.08 -15.61 -11.26
N GLU A 128 -4.09 -14.77 -11.50
CA GLU A 128 -3.50 -14.52 -12.80
C GLU A 128 -2.02 -14.85 -12.76
N THR A 129 -1.55 -15.70 -13.67
CA THR A 129 -0.13 -16.05 -13.76
C THR A 129 0.51 -15.26 -14.90
N LEU A 130 1.58 -14.54 -14.57
CA LEU A 130 2.38 -13.79 -15.52
C LEU A 130 3.67 -14.56 -15.83
N ALA A 131 3.96 -14.76 -17.11
CA ALA A 131 5.25 -15.27 -17.55
C ALA A 131 6.35 -14.22 -17.31
N ALA A 132 7.61 -14.64 -17.32
CA ALA A 132 8.74 -13.76 -17.01
C ALA A 132 8.73 -12.42 -17.75
N PRO A 133 8.48 -12.34 -19.08
CA PRO A 133 8.44 -11.05 -19.79
C PRO A 133 7.34 -10.11 -19.28
N GLU A 134 6.15 -10.65 -18.99
CA GLU A 134 5.03 -9.88 -18.46
C GLU A 134 5.29 -9.45 -17.02
N ALA A 135 5.90 -10.34 -16.23
CA ALA A 135 6.27 -10.07 -14.85
C ALA A 135 7.31 -8.94 -14.73
N GLU A 136 8.29 -8.92 -15.63
CA GLU A 136 9.31 -7.86 -15.69
C GLU A 136 8.72 -6.50 -16.09
N ALA A 137 7.66 -6.51 -16.88
CA ALA A 137 6.95 -5.29 -17.29
C ALA A 137 6.00 -4.76 -16.22
N LEU A 138 5.77 -5.50 -15.14
CA LEU A 138 4.86 -5.13 -14.08
C LEU A 138 5.39 -3.90 -13.33
N ARG A 139 4.53 -2.91 -13.17
CA ARG A 139 4.85 -1.69 -12.45
C ARG A 139 4.27 -1.76 -11.05
N ILE A 140 5.13 -1.61 -10.06
CA ILE A 140 4.76 -1.68 -8.63
C ILE A 140 4.98 -0.32 -7.99
N ALA A 141 3.94 0.21 -7.35
CA ALA A 141 4.03 1.45 -6.58
C ALA A 141 4.67 1.23 -5.21
N GLY A 142 4.37 0.11 -4.56
CA GLY A 142 4.93 -0.22 -3.27
C GLY A 142 4.30 -1.48 -2.68
N LYS A 143 4.87 -1.93 -1.57
CA LYS A 143 4.35 -3.06 -0.80
C LYS A 143 3.40 -2.56 0.27
N ILE A 144 2.22 -3.15 0.37
CA ILE A 144 1.25 -2.81 1.41
C ILE A 144 1.66 -3.50 2.71
N VAL A 145 1.87 -2.71 3.75
CA VAL A 145 2.33 -3.21 5.05
C VAL A 145 1.32 -3.02 6.16
N TRP A 146 0.29 -2.22 5.93
CA TRP A 146 -0.78 -1.97 6.89
C TRP A 146 -2.03 -1.50 6.16
N ALA A 147 -3.19 -1.80 6.69
CA ALA A 147 -4.46 -1.31 6.20
C ALA A 147 -5.44 -1.10 7.36
N GLY A 148 -6.29 -0.09 7.22
CA GLY A 148 -7.33 0.19 8.20
C GLY A 148 -8.47 0.99 7.59
N GLY A 149 -9.60 1.07 8.29
CA GLY A 149 -10.74 1.79 7.78
C GLY A 149 -11.99 1.62 8.63
N LYS A 150 -13.10 2.10 8.07
CA LYS A 150 -14.41 2.02 8.71
C LYS A 150 -14.95 0.60 8.63
N ILE A 151 -15.77 0.26 9.61
CA ILE A 151 -16.55 -0.97 9.63
C ILE A 151 -18.01 -0.69 9.27
#